data_bc7cef3dcc79eb1a6ea182701dd49764
#
_entry.id   bc7cef3dcc79eb1a6ea182701dd49764
#
_cell.length_a   1.000
_cell.length_b   1.000
_cell.length_c   1.000
_cell.angle_alpha   90.00
_cell.angle_beta   90.00
_cell.angle_gamma   90.00
#
_symmetry.space_group_name_H-M   'P 1'
#
loop_
_entity.id
_entity.type
_entity.pdbx_description
1 polymer ?
#
loop_
_entity_poly.entity_id
_entity_poly.type
_entity_poly.pdbx_seq_one_letter_code
_entity_poly.pdbx_strand_id
1 'polypeptide(L)'
;MGDVYSQSHVNIAATASSDGSGGLYHRENSLAINPCLIEVTESNSQIPRTFLCYQETFWNEKVENGPLGKRGWVLQERILSPRVVHFASNQMFWECGEMIAAEFLPSNFTRWDPDLKNLKTSRPHVGDEAHSERLYEAWGGIVRKYIQCDLTYESDKLIAISGLAQRACRQLGLESKDYLAGLWKAYLPGELLWQTNRGEGNRKKVADRAPSWSWASVNGAITCASPVPNHARVHARVLEANVFQLSDSFGQVSGGQIRLQAPISKVTFRQVDLLLAASKTPFTADLDGTTGTLHCYSRHVDWDDETCSESAEKNEGFFLIMHSQSNWYRGFCAGLMIQHTGLNRGQYRRLGKISGRIQGVDALLKAAIDPSLLEARLYSEADPEKGFIVEII
;
A
#
# COMPACT_ATOMS: atom_id res chain seq x y z
N MET A 1 1.72 19.27 13.99
CA MET A 1 0.35 18.68 13.85
C MET A 1 0.19 17.42 14.68
N GLY A 2 1.07 16.42 14.56
CA GLY A 2 0.96 15.15 15.28
C GLY A 2 0.78 15.31 16.80
N ASP A 3 1.56 16.17 17.45
CA ASP A 3 1.47 16.39 18.88
C ASP A 3 0.18 17.07 19.34
N VAL A 4 -0.38 17.96 18.51
CA VAL A 4 -1.65 18.63 18.83
C VAL A 4 -2.77 17.59 18.98
N TYR A 5 -2.88 16.67 18.04
CA TYR A 5 -3.92 15.64 18.08
C TYR A 5 -3.63 14.54 19.09
N SER A 6 -2.39 14.08 19.19
CA SER A 6 -2.02 13.00 20.12
C SER A 6 -2.11 13.39 21.61
N GLN A 7 -1.98 14.68 21.91
CA GLN A 7 -2.08 15.23 23.26
C GLN A 7 -3.46 15.83 23.54
N SER A 8 -4.38 15.84 22.57
CA SER A 8 -5.74 16.33 22.77
C SER A 8 -6.51 15.43 23.74
N HIS A 9 -7.38 16.01 24.54
CA HIS A 9 -8.28 15.24 25.39
C HIS A 9 -9.38 14.56 24.57
N VAL A 10 -9.94 15.31 23.63
CA VAL A 10 -10.96 14.86 22.69
C VAL A 10 -10.86 15.71 21.42
N ASN A 11 -11.08 15.09 20.26
CA ASN A 11 -11.22 15.74 18.97
C ASN A 11 -12.69 15.79 18.61
N ILE A 12 -13.18 16.98 18.23
CA ILE A 12 -14.55 17.20 17.77
C ILE A 12 -14.53 17.31 16.25
N ALA A 13 -15.12 16.33 15.58
CA ALA A 13 -15.08 16.19 14.13
C ALA A 13 -16.46 16.53 13.50
N ALA A 14 -16.51 17.55 12.66
CA ALA A 14 -17.70 17.92 11.86
C ALA A 14 -17.84 16.98 10.65
N THR A 15 -18.06 15.70 10.91
CA THR A 15 -17.91 14.59 9.95
C THR A 15 -18.84 14.71 8.73
N ALA A 16 -20.03 15.27 8.92
CA ALA A 16 -21.00 15.48 7.84
C ALA A 16 -20.78 16.75 7.02
N SER A 17 -19.90 17.65 7.47
CA SER A 17 -19.68 18.93 6.80
C SER A 17 -18.62 18.83 5.70
N SER A 18 -18.95 19.30 4.51
CA SER A 18 -18.01 19.39 3.38
C SER A 18 -16.99 20.52 3.56
N ASP A 19 -17.37 21.57 4.30
CA ASP A 19 -16.58 22.77 4.54
C ASP A 19 -16.93 23.44 5.88
N GLY A 20 -16.26 24.54 6.19
CA GLY A 20 -16.43 25.26 7.46
C GLY A 20 -17.79 25.93 7.67
N SER A 21 -18.62 26.05 6.64
CA SER A 21 -19.96 26.66 6.74
C SER A 21 -21.04 25.67 7.17
N GLY A 22 -20.80 24.35 7.04
CA GLY A 22 -21.79 23.31 7.33
C GLY A 22 -22.13 23.14 8.81
N GLY A 23 -21.26 23.56 9.72
CA GLY A 23 -21.48 23.43 11.17
C GLY A 23 -21.37 22.00 11.69
N LEU A 24 -21.83 21.76 12.91
CA LEU A 24 -21.77 20.44 13.56
C LEU A 24 -23.08 19.67 13.46
N TYR A 25 -24.22 20.35 13.47
CA TYR A 25 -25.53 19.72 13.56
C TYR A 25 -26.21 19.63 12.21
N HIS A 26 -26.46 18.41 11.78
CA HIS A 26 -27.21 18.11 10.57
C HIS A 26 -28.54 17.44 10.95
N ARG A 27 -29.66 18.00 10.52
CA ARG A 27 -31.01 17.39 10.69
C ARG A 27 -31.35 16.62 9.41
N GLU A 28 -31.03 15.35 9.35
CA GLU A 28 -31.66 14.45 8.39
C GLU A 28 -32.82 13.69 9.06
N ASN A 29 -33.78 13.25 8.24
CA ASN A 29 -34.96 12.54 8.71
C ASN A 29 -34.57 11.19 9.31
N SER A 30 -34.55 11.10 10.64
CA SER A 30 -33.98 10.01 11.41
C SER A 30 -34.73 8.67 11.32
N LEU A 31 -35.92 8.65 10.68
CA LEU A 31 -36.79 7.45 10.64
C LEU A 31 -36.22 6.30 9.80
N ALA A 32 -35.31 6.58 8.87
CA ALA A 32 -34.75 5.55 7.98
C ALA A 32 -33.55 4.79 8.58
N ILE A 33 -33.02 5.20 9.74
CA ILE A 33 -31.72 4.72 10.27
C ILE A 33 -31.85 4.22 11.71
N ASN A 34 -33.03 4.26 12.29
CA ASN A 34 -33.23 3.74 13.64
C ASN A 34 -33.13 2.20 13.62
N PRO A 35 -32.35 1.62 14.54
CA PRO A 35 -32.35 0.19 14.69
C PRO A 35 -33.74 -0.30 15.09
N CYS A 36 -34.11 -1.44 14.58
CA CYS A 36 -35.36 -2.11 14.96
C CYS A 36 -35.09 -3.27 15.92
N LEU A 37 -36.02 -3.46 16.89
CA LEU A 37 -36.02 -4.63 17.73
C LEU A 37 -36.85 -5.72 17.06
N ILE A 38 -36.27 -6.89 16.90
CA ILE A 38 -36.95 -8.07 16.36
C ILE A 38 -36.99 -9.12 17.44
N GLU A 39 -38.18 -9.63 17.77
CA GLU A 39 -38.38 -10.77 18.64
C GLU A 39 -38.47 -12.06 17.82
N VAL A 40 -37.61 -12.99 18.11
CA VAL A 40 -37.59 -14.29 17.46
C VAL A 40 -37.89 -15.39 18.50
N THR A 41 -38.94 -16.16 18.25
CA THR A 41 -39.25 -17.35 19.05
C THR A 41 -38.79 -18.57 18.27
N GLU A 42 -37.79 -19.28 18.77
CA GLU A 42 -37.34 -20.53 18.18
C GLU A 42 -38.42 -21.63 18.40
N SER A 43 -38.62 -22.51 17.42
CA SER A 43 -39.63 -23.55 17.47
C SER A 43 -39.52 -24.48 18.70
N ASN A 44 -38.34 -24.56 19.30
CA ASN A 44 -38.04 -25.40 20.47
C ASN A 44 -37.90 -24.61 21.78
N SER A 45 -38.12 -23.30 21.76
CA SER A 45 -38.04 -22.43 22.94
C SER A 45 -39.28 -21.59 23.07
N GLN A 46 -39.89 -21.55 24.25
CA GLN A 46 -41.01 -20.67 24.55
C GLN A 46 -40.61 -19.27 24.96
N ILE A 47 -39.28 -18.97 25.06
CA ILE A 47 -38.77 -17.69 25.49
C ILE A 47 -38.31 -16.93 24.22
N PRO A 48 -38.97 -15.79 23.90
CA PRO A 48 -38.54 -14.95 22.79
C PRO A 48 -37.20 -14.36 23.07
N ARG A 49 -36.32 -14.29 22.05
CA ARG A 49 -35.08 -13.56 22.09
C ARG A 49 -35.23 -12.26 21.30
N THR A 50 -34.87 -11.17 21.91
CA THR A 50 -34.90 -9.85 21.27
C THR A 50 -33.54 -9.54 20.63
N PHE A 51 -33.55 -9.22 19.33
CA PHE A 51 -32.38 -8.83 18.56
C PHE A 51 -32.50 -7.36 18.14
N LEU A 52 -31.39 -6.64 18.26
CA LEU A 52 -31.28 -5.29 17.72
C LEU A 52 -30.72 -5.40 16.30
N CYS A 53 -31.52 -5.01 15.32
CA CYS A 53 -31.15 -5.02 13.90
C CYS A 53 -30.83 -3.61 13.43
N TYR A 54 -29.65 -3.43 12.85
CA TYR A 54 -29.19 -2.19 12.27
C TYR A 54 -28.37 -2.42 11.01
N GLN A 55 -28.21 -1.39 10.19
CA GLN A 55 -27.41 -1.47 8.97
C GLN A 55 -25.94 -1.62 9.31
N GLU A 56 -25.31 -2.70 8.86
CA GLU A 56 -23.91 -3.01 9.17
C GLU A 56 -22.92 -1.95 8.65
N THR A 57 -23.24 -1.33 7.51
CA THR A 57 -22.35 -0.38 6.81
C THR A 57 -22.43 1.06 7.33
N PHE A 58 -23.31 1.34 8.32
CA PHE A 58 -23.61 2.72 8.70
C PHE A 58 -22.40 3.51 9.23
N TRP A 59 -21.46 2.84 9.92
CA TRP A 59 -20.20 3.47 10.33
C TRP A 59 -19.38 3.90 9.11
N ASN A 60 -19.17 2.98 8.17
CA ASN A 60 -18.41 3.26 6.97
C ASN A 60 -19.04 4.38 6.16
N GLU A 61 -20.36 4.36 6.00
CA GLU A 61 -21.09 5.37 5.24
C GLU A 61 -21.08 6.75 5.90
N LYS A 62 -21.26 6.80 7.21
CA LYS A 62 -21.45 8.06 7.95
C LYS A 62 -20.16 8.65 8.49
N VAL A 63 -19.16 7.84 8.82
CA VAL A 63 -17.89 8.30 9.40
C VAL A 63 -16.76 8.19 8.38
N GLU A 64 -16.48 7.01 7.84
CA GLU A 64 -15.31 6.82 6.97
C GLU A 64 -15.48 7.47 5.60
N ASN A 65 -16.67 7.31 4.98
CA ASN A 65 -17.01 7.89 3.68
C ASN A 65 -17.70 9.24 3.79
N GLY A 66 -17.87 9.77 4.99
CA GLY A 66 -18.38 11.12 5.21
C GLY A 66 -17.47 12.18 4.57
N PRO A 67 -17.99 13.39 4.28
CA PRO A 67 -17.23 14.43 3.60
C PRO A 67 -15.89 14.75 4.26
N LEU A 68 -15.85 14.83 5.60
CA LEU A 68 -14.62 15.07 6.34
C LEU A 68 -13.65 13.86 6.26
N GLY A 69 -14.16 12.63 6.28
CA GLY A 69 -13.37 11.40 6.23
C GLY A 69 -12.58 11.20 4.93
N LYS A 70 -13.00 11.87 3.85
CA LYS A 70 -12.30 11.83 2.55
C LYS A 70 -11.05 12.69 2.49
N ARG A 71 -10.80 13.56 3.46
CA ARG A 71 -9.66 14.47 3.45
C ARG A 71 -8.41 13.78 4.01
N GLY A 72 -7.30 13.80 3.27
CA GLY A 72 -6.07 13.09 3.66
C GLY A 72 -5.50 13.49 5.01
N TRP A 73 -5.55 14.77 5.37
CA TRP A 73 -5.10 15.26 6.67
C TRP A 73 -5.94 14.71 7.84
N VAL A 74 -7.23 14.50 7.63
CA VAL A 74 -8.17 14.05 8.66
C VAL A 74 -7.89 12.64 9.15
N LEU A 75 -7.32 11.79 8.31
CA LEU A 75 -6.96 10.43 8.73
C LEU A 75 -5.98 10.45 9.91
N GLN A 76 -4.93 11.28 9.84
CA GLN A 76 -4.00 11.39 10.98
C GLN A 76 -4.62 12.10 12.18
N GLU A 77 -5.46 13.12 11.98
CA GLU A 77 -6.17 13.80 13.06
C GLU A 77 -7.01 12.83 13.87
N ARG A 78 -7.73 11.96 13.17
CA ARG A 78 -8.59 10.92 13.76
C ARG A 78 -7.79 9.85 14.49
N ILE A 79 -6.76 9.27 13.85
CA ILE A 79 -6.01 8.14 14.42
C ILE A 79 -5.12 8.60 15.57
N LEU A 80 -4.49 9.78 15.48
CA LEU A 80 -3.62 10.29 16.54
C LEU A 80 -4.41 10.72 17.78
N SER A 81 -5.64 11.21 17.62
CA SER A 81 -6.47 11.63 18.75
C SER A 81 -6.86 10.44 19.63
N PRO A 82 -6.67 10.52 20.95
CA PRO A 82 -7.08 9.46 21.86
C PRO A 82 -8.59 9.18 21.80
N ARG A 83 -9.39 10.23 21.61
CA ARG A 83 -10.85 10.20 21.56
C ARG A 83 -11.35 11.11 20.45
N VAL A 84 -12.39 10.69 19.73
CA VAL A 84 -13.05 11.50 18.70
C VAL A 84 -14.55 11.44 18.88
N VAL A 85 -15.20 12.59 18.86
CA VAL A 85 -16.66 12.72 18.73
C VAL A 85 -16.94 13.13 17.31
N HIS A 86 -17.64 12.29 16.56
CA HIS A 86 -18.03 12.55 15.18
C HIS A 86 -19.45 13.10 15.13
N PHE A 87 -19.63 14.31 14.64
CA PHE A 87 -20.92 14.86 14.28
C PHE A 87 -21.22 14.47 12.82
N ALA A 88 -21.93 13.36 12.66
CA ALA A 88 -22.33 12.87 11.35
C ALA A 88 -23.71 13.36 10.95
N SER A 89 -24.21 12.99 9.76
CA SER A 89 -25.42 13.58 9.15
C SER A 89 -26.68 13.44 9.99
N ASN A 90 -26.77 12.42 10.83
CA ASN A 90 -28.02 12.11 11.55
C ASN A 90 -27.85 11.71 13.02
N GLN A 91 -26.63 11.50 13.45
CA GLN A 91 -26.32 11.15 14.84
C GLN A 91 -24.85 11.40 15.15
N MET A 92 -24.51 11.36 16.43
CA MET A 92 -23.11 11.38 16.88
C MET A 92 -22.55 9.98 17.00
N PHE A 93 -21.24 9.89 16.76
CA PHE A 93 -20.47 8.68 17.01
C PHE A 93 -19.30 8.99 17.91
N TRP A 94 -18.90 7.98 18.66
CA TRP A 94 -17.73 7.99 19.50
C TRP A 94 -16.69 7.00 18.98
N GLU A 95 -15.43 7.42 19.03
CA GLU A 95 -14.28 6.57 18.71
C GLU A 95 -13.16 6.80 19.73
N CYS A 96 -12.66 5.73 20.36
CA CYS A 96 -11.46 5.79 21.19
C CYS A 96 -10.62 4.53 20.98
N GLY A 97 -9.52 4.38 21.73
CA GLY A 97 -8.65 3.20 21.65
C GLY A 97 -9.34 1.87 22.02
N GLU A 98 -10.45 1.92 22.75
CA GLU A 98 -11.12 0.71 23.26
C GLU A 98 -12.37 0.35 22.47
N MET A 99 -13.14 1.37 22.02
CA MET A 99 -14.45 1.16 21.44
C MET A 99 -14.83 2.21 20.39
N ILE A 100 -15.77 1.83 19.54
CA ILE A 100 -16.61 2.73 18.75
C ILE A 100 -18.06 2.57 19.20
N ALA A 101 -18.81 3.68 19.24
CA ALA A 101 -20.20 3.71 19.66
C ALA A 101 -21.00 4.74 18.83
N ALA A 102 -22.32 4.66 18.89
CA ALA A 102 -23.24 5.63 18.31
C ALA A 102 -24.35 5.96 19.31
N GLU A 103 -25.06 7.04 19.09
CA GLU A 103 -26.17 7.44 19.98
C GLU A 103 -27.21 6.33 20.15
N PHE A 104 -27.57 5.63 19.06
CA PHE A 104 -28.54 4.54 19.13
C PHE A 104 -27.96 3.25 19.71
N LEU A 105 -26.64 3.07 19.70
CA LEU A 105 -25.93 1.91 20.25
C LEU A 105 -24.71 2.38 21.04
N PRO A 106 -24.89 2.78 22.31
CA PRO A 106 -23.83 3.25 23.17
C PRO A 106 -22.82 2.16 23.56
N SER A 107 -23.21 0.88 23.43
CA SER A 107 -22.33 -0.26 23.59
C SER A 107 -21.50 -0.47 22.33
N ASN A 108 -20.32 -1.06 22.51
CA ASN A 108 -19.34 -1.26 21.45
C ASN A 108 -19.91 -1.96 20.20
N PHE A 109 -19.55 -1.46 19.01
CA PHE A 109 -19.75 -2.19 17.76
C PHE A 109 -18.73 -3.31 17.64
N THR A 110 -19.16 -4.44 17.14
CA THR A 110 -18.31 -5.63 16.95
C THR A 110 -17.29 -5.52 15.83
N ARG A 111 -17.42 -4.51 14.96
CA ARG A 111 -16.54 -4.31 13.79
C ARG A 111 -15.78 -2.99 13.85
N TRP A 112 -14.75 -2.95 14.64
CA TRP A 112 -13.71 -1.95 14.50
C TRP A 112 -12.67 -2.43 13.50
N ASP A 113 -12.20 -1.52 12.61
CA ASP A 113 -11.08 -1.82 11.73
C ASP A 113 -9.83 -2.16 12.54
N PRO A 114 -9.32 -3.39 12.43
CA PRO A 114 -8.19 -3.84 13.25
C PRO A 114 -6.92 -3.03 12.99
N ASP A 115 -6.72 -2.54 11.75
CA ASP A 115 -5.52 -1.77 11.40
C ASP A 115 -5.49 -0.43 12.14
N LEU A 116 -6.63 0.29 12.14
CA LEU A 116 -6.76 1.54 12.87
C LEU A 116 -6.63 1.33 14.38
N LYS A 117 -7.26 0.28 14.91
CA LYS A 117 -7.18 -0.07 16.32
C LYS A 117 -5.73 -0.35 16.74
N ASN A 118 -5.04 -1.19 16.00
CA ASN A 118 -3.67 -1.57 16.31
C ASN A 118 -2.76 -0.34 16.39
N LEU A 119 -2.80 0.55 15.42
CA LEU A 119 -1.97 1.75 15.48
C LEU A 119 -2.42 2.73 16.58
N LYS A 120 -3.71 2.80 16.92
CA LYS A 120 -4.23 3.70 17.94
C LYS A 120 -3.87 3.24 19.37
N THR A 121 -3.84 1.93 19.61
CA THR A 121 -3.75 1.36 20.97
C THR A 121 -2.44 0.69 21.30
N SER A 122 -1.69 0.21 20.30
CA SER A 122 -0.48 -0.56 20.56
C SER A 122 0.57 0.24 21.30
N ARG A 123 1.12 -0.37 22.35
CA ARG A 123 2.31 0.12 23.05
C ARG A 123 3.54 -0.52 22.43
N PRO A 124 4.69 0.16 22.43
CA PRO A 124 5.94 -0.44 21.98
C PRO A 124 6.19 -1.74 22.74
N HIS A 125 6.37 -2.84 22.02
CA HIS A 125 6.70 -4.15 22.60
C HIS A 125 7.97 -4.62 21.89
N VAL A 126 9.09 -4.46 22.54
CA VAL A 126 10.38 -4.86 22.00
C VAL A 126 10.52 -6.37 22.11
N GLY A 127 10.76 -7.06 20.99
CA GLY A 127 11.09 -8.48 20.97
C GLY A 127 9.96 -9.45 20.63
N ASP A 128 8.75 -8.99 20.32
CA ASP A 128 7.65 -9.83 19.81
C ASP A 128 7.51 -9.67 18.30
N GLU A 129 8.06 -10.63 17.53
CA GLU A 129 8.02 -10.64 16.06
C GLU A 129 6.57 -10.62 15.53
N ALA A 130 5.67 -11.40 16.11
CA ALA A 130 4.28 -11.46 15.71
C ALA A 130 3.56 -10.13 15.94
N HIS A 131 3.94 -9.38 16.99
CA HIS A 131 3.44 -8.04 17.23
C HIS A 131 3.96 -7.04 16.20
N SER A 132 5.24 -7.10 15.88
CA SER A 132 5.87 -6.25 14.84
C SER A 132 5.25 -6.51 13.47
N GLU A 133 4.97 -7.76 13.12
CA GLU A 133 4.32 -8.12 11.85
C GLU A 133 2.89 -7.53 11.78
N ARG A 134 2.10 -7.66 12.84
CA ARG A 134 0.75 -7.05 12.91
C ARG A 134 0.78 -5.53 12.80
N LEU A 135 1.77 -4.86 13.41
CA LEU A 135 1.94 -3.41 13.28
C LEU A 135 2.35 -2.98 11.87
N TYR A 136 3.22 -3.77 11.24
CA TYR A 136 3.60 -3.53 9.84
C TYR A 136 2.39 -3.70 8.91
N GLU A 137 1.58 -4.74 9.09
CA GLU A 137 0.34 -4.93 8.35
C GLU A 137 -0.66 -3.78 8.57
N ALA A 138 -0.79 -3.33 9.82
CA ALA A 138 -1.62 -2.17 10.17
C ALA A 138 -1.15 -0.89 9.47
N TRP A 139 0.16 -0.66 9.35
CA TRP A 139 0.71 0.43 8.56
C TRP A 139 0.28 0.33 7.09
N GLY A 140 0.38 -0.86 6.50
CA GLY A 140 -0.10 -1.10 5.14
C GLY A 140 -1.60 -0.82 4.97
N GLY A 141 -2.42 -1.16 5.97
CA GLY A 141 -3.85 -0.85 6.03
C GLY A 141 -4.12 0.64 6.04
N ILE A 142 -3.35 1.38 6.84
CA ILE A 142 -3.44 2.84 6.94
C ILE A 142 -3.04 3.51 5.62
N VAL A 143 -1.95 3.08 5.00
CA VAL A 143 -1.55 3.61 3.69
C VAL A 143 -2.63 3.37 2.63
N ARG A 144 -3.26 2.18 2.62
CA ARG A 144 -4.38 1.87 1.71
C ARG A 144 -5.59 2.80 1.90
N LYS A 145 -5.92 3.14 3.15
CA LYS A 145 -6.99 4.11 3.46
C LYS A 145 -6.59 5.52 3.05
N TYR A 146 -5.38 5.92 3.43
CA TYR A 146 -4.86 7.25 3.18
C TYR A 146 -4.82 7.60 1.68
N ILE A 147 -4.41 6.66 0.85
CA ILE A 147 -4.23 6.92 -0.59
C ILE A 147 -5.57 7.09 -1.34
N GLN A 148 -6.69 6.69 -0.72
CA GLN A 148 -8.04 6.92 -1.20
C GLN A 148 -8.60 8.28 -0.78
N CYS A 149 -7.89 9.01 0.08
CA CYS A 149 -8.29 10.34 0.52
C CYS A 149 -7.83 11.42 -0.45
N ASP A 150 -8.59 12.51 -0.48
CA ASP A 150 -8.30 13.67 -1.29
C ASP A 150 -7.29 14.60 -0.59
N LEU A 151 -6.40 15.17 -1.35
CA LEU A 151 -5.44 16.19 -0.91
C LEU A 151 -5.62 17.44 -1.78
N THR A 152 -5.73 18.60 -1.14
CA THR A 152 -5.78 19.88 -1.84
C THR A 152 -4.49 20.17 -2.60
N TYR A 153 -3.36 19.83 -1.99
CA TYR A 153 -2.04 19.95 -2.59
C TYR A 153 -1.40 18.57 -2.70
N GLU A 154 -1.08 18.17 -3.91
CA GLU A 154 -0.45 16.87 -4.17
C GLU A 154 0.93 16.72 -3.49
N SER A 155 1.63 17.84 -3.25
CA SER A 155 2.89 17.91 -2.50
C SER A 155 2.79 17.47 -1.05
N ASP A 156 1.59 17.51 -0.46
CA ASP A 156 1.37 17.19 0.94
C ASP A 156 1.35 15.68 1.23
N LYS A 157 1.46 14.84 0.19
CA LYS A 157 1.24 13.40 0.30
C LYS A 157 2.04 12.70 1.40
N LEU A 158 3.29 13.04 1.60
CA LEU A 158 4.10 12.49 2.68
C LEU A 158 3.88 13.24 4.00
N ILE A 159 3.64 14.56 3.96
CA ILE A 159 3.45 15.36 5.17
C ILE A 159 2.14 15.01 5.87
N ALA A 160 1.05 14.84 5.11
CA ALA A 160 -0.27 14.57 5.67
C ALA A 160 -0.39 13.20 6.36
N ILE A 161 0.56 12.30 6.17
CA ILE A 161 0.67 11.01 6.87
C ILE A 161 1.84 10.96 7.86
N SER A 162 2.68 11.99 7.92
CA SER A 162 3.93 11.99 8.68
C SER A 162 3.76 11.69 10.16
N GLY A 163 2.73 12.22 10.80
CA GLY A 163 2.45 11.96 12.22
C GLY A 163 2.09 10.50 12.49
N LEU A 164 1.40 9.84 11.56
CA LEU A 164 1.13 8.41 11.63
C LEU A 164 2.39 7.58 11.39
N ALA A 165 3.25 8.00 10.46
CA ALA A 165 4.53 7.37 10.21
C ALA A 165 5.45 7.47 11.44
N GLN A 166 5.51 8.63 12.11
CA GLN A 166 6.24 8.80 13.37
C GLN A 166 5.72 7.87 14.46
N ARG A 167 4.41 7.72 14.56
CA ARG A 167 3.79 6.82 15.54
C ARG A 167 4.11 5.36 15.24
N ALA A 168 3.94 4.93 13.99
CA ALA A 168 4.28 3.58 13.54
C ALA A 168 5.77 3.27 13.76
N CYS A 169 6.66 4.20 13.44
CA CYS A 169 8.11 4.09 13.68
C CYS A 169 8.42 3.78 15.16
N ARG A 170 7.83 4.55 16.07
CA ARG A 170 8.01 4.34 17.53
C ARG A 170 7.45 2.98 17.99
N GLN A 171 6.29 2.58 17.48
CA GLN A 171 5.66 1.30 17.85
C GLN A 171 6.44 0.09 17.30
N LEU A 172 7.00 0.21 16.11
CA LEU A 172 7.85 -0.81 15.48
C LEU A 172 9.26 -0.86 16.08
N GLY A 173 9.62 0.10 16.97
CA GLY A 173 10.98 0.18 17.52
C GLY A 173 12.04 0.57 16.48
N LEU A 174 11.66 1.26 15.40
CA LEU A 174 12.53 1.69 14.33
C LEU A 174 13.07 3.11 14.59
N GLU A 175 14.14 3.47 13.91
CA GLU A 175 14.68 4.82 13.91
C GLU A 175 14.08 5.65 12.76
N SER A 176 14.07 6.98 12.91
CA SER A 176 13.54 7.88 11.87
C SER A 176 14.26 7.76 10.52
N LYS A 177 15.56 7.41 10.53
CA LYS A 177 16.34 7.13 9.33
C LYS A 177 15.89 5.88 8.56
N ASP A 178 15.11 5.01 9.20
CA ASP A 178 14.59 3.80 8.59
C ASP A 178 13.30 4.05 7.78
N TYR A 179 12.74 5.26 7.87
CA TYR A 179 11.61 5.68 7.05
C TYR A 179 12.08 6.25 5.71
N LEU A 180 11.71 5.60 4.64
CA LEU A 180 12.17 5.89 3.29
C LEU A 180 10.98 6.33 2.41
N ALA A 181 10.56 7.59 2.55
CA ALA A 181 9.48 8.17 1.73
C ALA A 181 8.22 7.28 1.63
N GLY A 182 7.72 6.76 2.75
CA GLY A 182 6.55 5.91 2.80
C GLY A 182 6.83 4.42 3.01
N LEU A 183 8.06 3.97 2.84
CA LEU A 183 8.51 2.60 3.04
C LEU A 183 9.38 2.47 4.28
N TRP A 184 9.53 1.26 4.81
CA TRP A 184 10.40 0.95 5.94
C TRP A 184 11.62 0.15 5.49
N LYS A 185 12.82 0.66 5.82
CA LYS A 185 14.09 0.01 5.48
C LYS A 185 14.18 -1.43 5.97
N ALA A 186 13.64 -1.70 7.16
CA ALA A 186 13.65 -3.02 7.79
C ALA A 186 12.89 -4.09 6.98
N TYR A 187 11.93 -3.70 6.14
CA TYR A 187 11.09 -4.61 5.35
C TYR A 187 11.47 -4.63 3.86
N LEU A 188 12.56 -3.93 3.48
CA LEU A 188 13.13 -4.05 2.15
C LEU A 188 13.82 -5.43 1.97
N PRO A 189 13.84 -5.98 0.76
CA PRO A 189 13.32 -5.43 -0.50
C PRO A 189 11.83 -5.68 -0.72
N GLY A 190 11.16 -6.42 0.15
CA GLY A 190 9.75 -6.81 0.01
C GLY A 190 8.81 -5.63 -0.21
N GLU A 191 8.99 -4.53 0.54
CA GLU A 191 8.16 -3.32 0.41
C GLU A 191 8.18 -2.68 -0.97
N LEU A 192 9.21 -2.91 -1.77
CA LEU A 192 9.25 -2.44 -3.15
C LEU A 192 8.20 -3.13 -4.04
N LEU A 193 7.53 -4.18 -3.57
CA LEU A 193 6.52 -4.92 -4.33
C LEU A 193 5.09 -4.39 -4.16
N TRP A 194 4.91 -3.13 -3.70
CA TRP A 194 3.61 -2.48 -3.76
C TRP A 194 3.10 -2.41 -5.21
N GLN A 195 1.81 -2.28 -5.41
CA GLN A 195 1.22 -2.23 -6.75
C GLN A 195 0.01 -1.32 -6.79
N THR A 196 -0.23 -0.70 -7.94
CA THR A 196 -1.44 0.08 -8.20
C THR A 196 -2.63 -0.83 -8.50
N ASN A 197 -3.82 -0.46 -8.04
CA ASN A 197 -5.04 -1.19 -8.34
C ASN A 197 -5.60 -0.78 -9.71
N ARG A 198 -5.99 -1.77 -10.52
CA ARG A 198 -6.63 -1.50 -11.82
C ARG A 198 -8.08 -1.06 -11.61
N GLY A 199 -8.48 -0.02 -12.33
CA GLY A 199 -9.87 0.44 -12.36
C GLY A 199 -10.31 1.35 -11.19
N GLU A 200 -9.42 1.62 -10.24
CA GLU A 200 -9.70 2.50 -9.11
C GLU A 200 -8.97 3.84 -9.25
N GLY A 201 -9.62 4.80 -9.89
CA GLY A 201 -9.13 6.17 -10.01
C GLY A 201 -8.10 6.41 -11.11
N ASN A 202 -7.71 7.67 -11.27
CA ASN A 202 -6.73 8.12 -12.26
C ASN A 202 -5.31 7.84 -11.73
N ARG A 203 -4.65 6.85 -12.29
CA ARG A 203 -3.26 6.51 -11.98
C ARG A 203 -2.33 7.49 -12.71
N LYS A 204 -1.83 8.47 -11.99
CA LYS A 204 -0.93 9.48 -12.55
C LYS A 204 0.36 9.52 -11.74
N LYS A 205 1.48 9.48 -12.44
CA LYS A 205 2.77 9.82 -11.86
C LYS A 205 2.81 11.32 -11.57
N VAL A 206 3.29 11.69 -10.39
CA VAL A 206 3.52 13.08 -10.04
C VAL A 206 5.02 13.30 -10.00
N ALA A 207 5.51 14.12 -10.94
CA ALA A 207 6.93 14.44 -11.05
C ALA A 207 7.45 15.07 -9.74
N ASP A 208 8.68 14.76 -9.40
CA ASP A 208 9.46 15.38 -8.32
C ASP A 208 8.85 15.35 -6.91
N ARG A 209 7.76 14.56 -6.71
CA ARG A 209 7.14 14.43 -5.38
C ARG A 209 7.82 13.39 -4.50
N ALA A 210 8.25 12.31 -5.09
CA ALA A 210 8.95 11.21 -4.41
C ALA A 210 9.72 10.34 -5.43
N PRO A 211 10.72 9.56 -4.98
CA PRO A 211 11.41 8.59 -5.84
C PRO A 211 10.44 7.60 -6.48
N SER A 212 10.78 7.10 -7.67
CA SER A 212 9.89 6.20 -8.43
C SER A 212 9.54 4.89 -7.69
N TRP A 213 10.39 4.46 -6.79
CA TRP A 213 10.20 3.27 -5.98
C TRP A 213 9.25 3.47 -4.79
N SER A 214 8.94 4.70 -4.42
CA SER A 214 7.96 5.04 -3.39
C SER A 214 6.54 5.07 -3.96
N TRP A 215 5.58 4.52 -3.22
CA TRP A 215 4.16 4.64 -3.55
C TRP A 215 3.67 6.11 -3.55
N ALA A 216 4.38 6.99 -2.87
CA ALA A 216 4.06 8.41 -2.87
C ALA A 216 4.31 9.08 -4.23
N SER A 217 5.05 8.46 -5.15
CA SER A 217 5.30 8.97 -6.51
C SER A 217 4.07 8.91 -7.42
N VAL A 218 3.02 8.20 -7.05
CA VAL A 218 1.82 7.99 -7.87
C VAL A 218 0.54 8.45 -7.16
N ASN A 219 -0.47 8.80 -7.93
CA ASN A 219 -1.85 8.94 -7.47
C ASN A 219 -2.63 7.68 -7.81
N GLY A 220 -3.79 7.50 -7.16
CA GLY A 220 -4.65 6.33 -7.32
C GLY A 220 -4.45 5.28 -6.23
N ALA A 221 -5.37 4.34 -6.15
CA ALA A 221 -5.36 3.28 -5.15
C ALA A 221 -4.20 2.32 -5.33
N ILE A 222 -3.59 1.90 -4.21
CA ILE A 222 -2.51 0.91 -4.19
C ILE A 222 -2.83 -0.24 -3.24
N THR A 223 -2.18 -1.36 -3.50
CA THR A 223 -2.01 -2.45 -2.54
C THR A 223 -0.56 -2.42 -2.05
N CYS A 224 -0.37 -2.26 -0.75
CA CYS A 224 0.95 -2.37 -0.13
C CYS A 224 1.50 -3.78 -0.31
N ALA A 225 2.82 -3.90 -0.31
CA ALA A 225 3.46 -5.20 -0.34
C ALA A 225 3.10 -6.00 0.92
N SER A 226 2.81 -7.27 0.74
CA SER A 226 2.77 -8.22 1.85
C SER A 226 4.19 -8.67 2.18
N PRO A 227 4.48 -9.10 3.41
CA PRO A 227 5.75 -9.72 3.74
C PRO A 227 6.08 -10.83 2.75
N VAL A 228 7.35 -10.96 2.39
CA VAL A 228 7.79 -12.06 1.54
C VAL A 228 7.57 -13.37 2.30
N PRO A 229 6.87 -14.35 1.74
CA PRO A 229 6.59 -15.60 2.45
C PRO A 229 7.88 -16.29 2.92
N ASN A 230 7.90 -16.82 4.13
CA ASN A 230 9.08 -17.46 4.73
C ASN A 230 9.66 -18.62 3.89
N HIS A 231 8.83 -19.26 3.07
CA HIS A 231 9.25 -20.34 2.17
C HIS A 231 9.73 -19.85 0.79
N ALA A 232 9.70 -18.55 0.55
CA ALA A 232 10.19 -17.97 -0.70
C ALA A 232 11.70 -17.76 -0.65
N ARG A 233 12.36 -18.03 -1.77
CA ARG A 233 13.78 -17.70 -1.93
C ARG A 233 13.90 -16.24 -2.37
N VAL A 234 14.50 -15.40 -1.53
CA VAL A 234 14.79 -14.00 -1.83
C VAL A 234 16.09 -13.93 -2.64
N HIS A 235 16.05 -13.20 -3.76
CA HIS A 235 17.17 -13.01 -4.68
C HIS A 235 17.72 -11.59 -4.64
N ALA A 236 16.89 -10.61 -4.35
CA ALA A 236 17.32 -9.23 -4.29
C ALA A 236 17.87 -8.87 -2.90
N ARG A 237 19.00 -8.19 -2.88
CA ARG A 237 19.63 -7.66 -1.68
C ARG A 237 19.76 -6.15 -1.78
N VAL A 238 19.28 -5.44 -0.77
CA VAL A 238 19.51 -4.00 -0.63
C VAL A 238 20.91 -3.76 -0.11
N LEU A 239 21.71 -3.04 -0.86
CA LEU A 239 23.05 -2.63 -0.48
C LEU A 239 23.03 -1.28 0.24
N GLU A 240 22.24 -0.34 -0.30
CA GLU A 240 22.09 1.00 0.23
C GLU A 240 20.68 1.53 -0.10
N ALA A 241 20.11 2.32 0.80
CA ALA A 241 18.83 2.98 0.60
C ALA A 241 18.84 4.34 1.30
N ASN A 242 18.64 5.39 0.52
CA ASN A 242 18.71 6.79 0.99
C ASN A 242 17.55 7.60 0.42
N VAL A 243 17.09 8.57 1.19
CA VAL A 243 16.16 9.62 0.77
C VAL A 243 16.79 10.99 0.99
N PHE A 244 16.52 11.91 0.09
CA PHE A 244 16.97 13.31 0.19
C PHE A 244 15.84 14.13 0.76
N GLN A 245 15.89 14.39 2.06
CA GLN A 245 14.85 15.06 2.81
C GLN A 245 14.86 16.57 2.56
N LEU A 246 13.68 17.18 2.42
CA LEU A 246 13.51 18.63 2.33
C LEU A 246 13.20 19.26 3.69
N SER A 247 12.64 18.50 4.62
CA SER A 247 12.24 18.99 5.94
C SER A 247 12.66 18.00 7.04
N ASP A 248 11.70 17.36 7.67
CA ASP A 248 11.93 16.32 8.67
C ASP A 248 11.98 14.92 8.04
N SER A 249 12.39 13.93 8.83
CA SER A 249 12.59 12.55 8.35
C SER A 249 11.32 11.87 7.83
N PHE A 250 10.14 12.37 8.16
CA PHE A 250 8.86 11.80 7.76
C PHE A 250 8.10 12.67 6.75
N GLY A 251 8.66 13.83 6.40
CA GLY A 251 8.05 14.83 5.54
C GLY A 251 8.40 14.69 4.07
N GLN A 252 8.45 15.83 3.40
CA GLN A 252 8.76 15.93 1.97
C GLN A 252 10.20 15.51 1.68
N VAL A 253 10.38 14.94 0.50
CA VAL A 253 11.68 14.54 -0.05
C VAL A 253 11.90 15.18 -1.42
N SER A 254 13.13 15.46 -1.78
CA SER A 254 13.52 15.91 -3.12
C SER A 254 13.91 14.76 -4.04
N GLY A 255 13.97 13.55 -3.52
CA GLY A 255 14.36 12.36 -4.24
C GLY A 255 14.86 11.27 -3.32
N GLY A 256 15.46 10.25 -3.89
CA GLY A 256 16.09 9.17 -3.15
C GLY A 256 16.60 8.10 -4.10
N GLN A 257 17.43 7.21 -3.58
CA GLN A 257 18.02 6.13 -4.34
C GLN A 257 18.08 4.84 -3.52
N ILE A 258 17.86 3.72 -4.18
CA ILE A 258 18.05 2.38 -3.61
C ILE A 258 19.03 1.64 -4.51
N ARG A 259 20.15 1.21 -3.94
CA ARG A 259 21.14 0.37 -4.61
C ARG A 259 20.84 -1.08 -4.27
N LEU A 260 20.54 -1.86 -5.30
CA LEU A 260 20.12 -3.26 -5.20
C LEU A 260 21.09 -4.17 -5.96
N GLN A 261 21.31 -5.34 -5.39
CA GLN A 261 21.93 -6.47 -6.10
C GLN A 261 20.86 -7.52 -6.35
N ALA A 262 20.61 -7.88 -7.61
CA ALA A 262 19.60 -8.86 -7.99
C ALA A 262 19.83 -9.43 -9.38
N PRO A 263 19.24 -10.60 -9.70
CA PRO A 263 19.11 -11.10 -11.06
C PRO A 263 18.24 -10.17 -11.90
N ILE A 264 18.65 -9.88 -13.13
CA ILE A 264 17.92 -9.03 -14.08
C ILE A 264 17.79 -9.75 -15.41
N SER A 265 16.58 -9.79 -15.95
CA SER A 265 16.32 -10.31 -17.28
C SER A 265 15.67 -9.23 -18.14
N LYS A 266 16.09 -9.10 -19.40
CA LYS A 266 15.34 -8.36 -20.39
C LYS A 266 14.05 -9.13 -20.67
N VAL A 267 12.93 -8.42 -20.78
CA VAL A 267 11.62 -9.01 -21.00
C VAL A 267 10.91 -8.34 -22.18
N THR A 268 10.25 -9.15 -22.98
CA THR A 268 9.35 -8.70 -24.02
C THR A 268 7.93 -9.15 -23.67
N PHE A 269 7.00 -8.21 -23.61
CA PHE A 269 5.61 -8.48 -23.26
C PHE A 269 4.81 -8.77 -24.52
N ARG A 270 4.08 -9.91 -24.51
CA ARG A 270 3.11 -10.22 -25.56
C ARG A 270 1.70 -10.24 -24.95
N GLN A 271 0.78 -9.54 -25.60
CA GLN A 271 -0.62 -9.63 -25.27
C GLN A 271 -1.15 -10.98 -25.79
N VAL A 272 -1.74 -11.77 -24.90
CA VAL A 272 -2.42 -13.01 -25.31
C VAL A 272 -3.82 -12.64 -25.75
N ASP A 273 -4.22 -13.06 -26.95
CA ASP A 273 -5.53 -12.75 -27.54
C ASP A 273 -6.69 -13.08 -26.62
N LEU A 274 -7.58 -12.11 -26.46
CA LEU A 274 -8.69 -12.08 -25.51
C LEU A 274 -9.83 -13.07 -25.76
N LEU A 275 -9.81 -13.82 -26.87
CA LEU A 275 -10.92 -14.70 -27.27
C LEU A 275 -11.05 -15.99 -26.45
N LEU A 276 -10.07 -16.32 -25.61
CA LEU A 276 -10.05 -17.58 -24.84
C LEU A 276 -10.03 -17.42 -23.31
N ALA A 277 -9.98 -16.21 -22.77
CA ALA A 277 -9.88 -15.98 -21.32
C ALA A 277 -11.01 -15.12 -20.81
N ALA A 278 -12.03 -15.74 -20.24
CA ALA A 278 -13.18 -15.08 -19.62
C ALA A 278 -12.85 -14.32 -18.31
N SER A 279 -11.61 -14.12 -17.92
CA SER A 279 -11.25 -13.31 -16.77
C SER A 279 -9.78 -12.89 -16.80
N LYS A 280 -9.54 -11.56 -16.75
CA LYS A 280 -8.28 -10.89 -16.43
C LYS A 280 -7.11 -11.28 -17.35
N THR A 281 -6.91 -10.50 -18.39
CA THR A 281 -5.87 -10.62 -19.44
C THR A 281 -4.55 -11.23 -18.93
N PRO A 282 -4.23 -12.47 -19.28
CA PRO A 282 -2.92 -13.02 -19.06
C PRO A 282 -1.96 -12.37 -20.07
N PHE A 283 -0.90 -11.74 -19.57
CA PHE A 283 0.24 -11.38 -20.38
C PHE A 283 1.25 -12.52 -20.29
N THR A 284 1.92 -12.83 -21.39
CA THR A 284 3.14 -13.61 -21.36
C THR A 284 4.32 -12.67 -21.48
N ALA A 285 5.35 -12.91 -20.69
CA ALA A 285 6.63 -12.23 -20.81
C ALA A 285 7.65 -13.24 -21.31
N ASP A 286 8.19 -13.02 -22.49
CA ASP A 286 9.33 -13.78 -22.98
C ASP A 286 10.59 -13.17 -22.35
N LEU A 287 11.43 -14.04 -21.80
CA LEU A 287 12.63 -13.67 -21.10
C LEU A 287 13.81 -13.97 -22.03
N ASP A 288 14.59 -12.95 -22.36
CA ASP A 288 15.76 -13.12 -23.22
C ASP A 288 16.76 -14.11 -22.59
N GLY A 289 17.34 -14.97 -23.43
CA GLY A 289 18.31 -15.98 -23.01
C GLY A 289 17.72 -17.23 -22.37
N THR A 290 16.38 -17.34 -22.27
CA THR A 290 15.71 -18.55 -21.78
C THR A 290 14.70 -19.07 -22.79
N THR A 291 14.45 -20.39 -22.77
CA THR A 291 13.31 -20.99 -23.50
C THR A 291 12.00 -20.88 -22.71
N GLY A 292 12.01 -20.13 -21.60
CA GLY A 292 10.89 -20.04 -20.65
C GLY A 292 10.03 -18.82 -20.88
N THR A 293 8.71 -19.03 -20.86
CA THR A 293 7.72 -17.97 -20.85
C THR A 293 7.17 -17.78 -19.45
N LEU A 294 7.25 -16.56 -18.92
CA LEU A 294 6.61 -16.19 -17.67
C LEU A 294 5.12 -15.94 -17.94
N HIS A 295 4.29 -16.82 -17.40
CA HIS A 295 2.84 -16.59 -17.40
C HIS A 295 2.48 -15.59 -16.29
N CYS A 296 2.36 -14.33 -16.66
CA CYS A 296 2.08 -13.26 -15.72
C CYS A 296 0.63 -13.33 -15.21
N TYR A 297 0.46 -13.51 -13.90
CA TYR A 297 -0.86 -13.36 -13.26
C TYR A 297 -1.20 -11.90 -13.03
N SER A 298 -0.19 -11.07 -12.80
CA SER A 298 -0.37 -9.65 -12.62
C SER A 298 0.80 -8.86 -13.20
N ARG A 299 0.47 -7.93 -14.08
CA ARG A 299 1.34 -6.83 -14.50
C ARG A 299 0.66 -5.57 -14.01
N HIS A 300 1.26 -4.91 -13.06
CA HIS A 300 0.79 -3.63 -12.55
C HIS A 300 1.78 -2.55 -12.97
N VAL A 301 1.37 -1.72 -13.90
CA VAL A 301 2.08 -0.49 -14.27
C VAL A 301 1.61 0.59 -13.30
N ASP A 302 2.55 1.35 -12.76
CA ASP A 302 2.27 2.29 -11.67
C ASP A 302 1.45 3.51 -12.11
N TRP A 303 1.42 3.81 -13.41
CA TRP A 303 0.64 4.94 -13.97
C TRP A 303 0.18 4.67 -15.39
N ASP A 304 -0.87 5.41 -15.79
CA ASP A 304 -1.42 5.42 -17.15
C ASP A 304 -0.89 6.68 -17.85
N ASP A 305 0.30 6.65 -18.42
CA ASP A 305 0.87 7.77 -19.16
C ASP A 305 1.04 7.40 -20.63
N GLU A 306 0.78 8.37 -21.52
CA GLU A 306 1.01 8.25 -22.97
C GLU A 306 2.51 7.99 -23.27
N THR A 307 3.43 8.49 -22.43
CA THR A 307 4.87 8.18 -22.53
C THR A 307 5.19 6.73 -22.17
N CYS A 308 4.33 6.05 -21.39
CA CYS A 308 4.40 4.61 -21.19
C CYS A 308 3.93 3.86 -22.44
N SER A 309 3.14 4.50 -23.33
CA SER A 309 2.72 3.95 -24.61
C SER A 309 3.89 3.85 -25.59
N GLU A 310 4.84 4.79 -25.59
CA GLU A 310 6.03 4.69 -26.44
C GLU A 310 6.98 3.55 -26.04
N SER A 311 7.09 3.23 -24.74
CA SER A 311 7.82 2.04 -24.26
C SER A 311 6.95 0.78 -24.27
N ALA A 312 5.62 0.93 -24.16
CA ALA A 312 4.66 -0.15 -24.34
C ALA A 312 4.46 -0.55 -25.81
N GLU A 313 4.67 0.36 -26.76
CA GLU A 313 4.73 0.05 -28.20
C GLU A 313 5.94 -0.84 -28.53
N LYS A 314 7.05 -0.74 -27.78
CA LYS A 314 8.19 -1.66 -27.92
C LYS A 314 8.02 -2.95 -27.13
N ASN A 315 7.02 -3.05 -26.24
CA ASN A 315 6.77 -4.22 -25.39
C ASN A 315 8.04 -4.76 -24.66
N GLU A 316 9.05 -3.94 -24.49
CA GLU A 316 10.34 -4.32 -23.90
C GLU A 316 10.56 -3.62 -22.56
N GLY A 317 11.24 -4.32 -21.65
CA GLY A 317 11.60 -3.77 -20.34
C GLY A 317 12.62 -4.67 -19.64
N PHE A 318 12.89 -4.35 -18.38
CA PHE A 318 13.73 -5.19 -17.54
C PHE A 318 12.93 -5.69 -16.34
N PHE A 319 13.09 -6.96 -16.05
CA PHE A 319 12.53 -7.65 -14.89
C PHE A 319 13.62 -7.90 -13.86
N LEU A 320 13.59 -7.16 -12.76
CA LEU A 320 14.45 -7.35 -11.61
C LEU A 320 13.77 -8.35 -10.68
N ILE A 321 14.36 -9.54 -10.54
CA ILE A 321 13.76 -10.67 -9.83
C ILE A 321 14.01 -10.50 -8.33
N MET A 322 12.93 -10.32 -7.57
CA MET A 322 13.00 -10.09 -6.12
C MET A 322 12.96 -11.38 -5.32
N HIS A 323 12.00 -12.25 -5.62
CA HIS A 323 11.88 -13.54 -4.98
C HIS A 323 11.25 -14.58 -5.89
N SER A 324 11.49 -15.85 -5.57
CA SER A 324 10.83 -16.98 -6.22
C SER A 324 10.38 -18.03 -5.21
N GLN A 325 9.46 -18.87 -5.68
CA GLN A 325 9.00 -20.06 -4.97
C GLN A 325 9.04 -21.23 -5.93
N SER A 326 9.55 -22.35 -5.50
CA SER A 326 9.58 -23.58 -6.28
C SER A 326 8.51 -24.54 -5.75
N ASN A 327 7.50 -24.85 -6.55
CA ASN A 327 6.51 -25.89 -6.28
C ASN A 327 6.70 -27.05 -7.26
N TRP A 328 6.26 -28.26 -6.89
CA TRP A 328 6.45 -29.54 -7.61
C TRP A 328 6.18 -29.51 -9.11
N TYR A 329 5.38 -28.56 -9.64
CA TYR A 329 5.04 -28.48 -11.06
C TYR A 329 5.31 -27.16 -11.75
N ARG A 330 5.34 -26.03 -11.03
CA ARG A 330 5.57 -24.69 -11.60
C ARG A 330 6.17 -23.77 -10.54
N GLY A 331 7.25 -23.07 -10.91
CA GLY A 331 7.81 -22.03 -10.07
C GLY A 331 6.98 -20.74 -10.15
N PHE A 332 7.07 -19.92 -9.14
CA PHE A 332 6.51 -18.57 -9.08
C PHE A 332 7.65 -17.57 -8.91
N CYS A 333 7.58 -16.46 -9.65
CA CYS A 333 8.51 -15.33 -9.50
C CYS A 333 7.73 -14.04 -9.30
N ALA A 334 8.28 -13.15 -8.49
CA ALA A 334 7.81 -11.77 -8.37
C ALA A 334 9.01 -10.81 -8.34
N GLY A 335 8.79 -9.61 -8.89
CA GLY A 335 9.82 -8.59 -8.94
C GLY A 335 9.32 -7.29 -9.54
N LEU A 336 10.27 -6.39 -9.79
CA LEU A 336 10.01 -5.07 -10.32
C LEU A 336 10.16 -5.06 -11.85
N MET A 337 9.27 -4.34 -12.49
CA MET A 337 9.46 -3.85 -13.83
C MET A 337 10.20 -2.52 -13.72
N ILE A 338 11.35 -2.41 -14.38
CA ILE A 338 12.22 -1.25 -14.33
C ILE A 338 12.60 -0.78 -15.74
N GLN A 339 12.86 0.50 -15.88
CA GLN A 339 13.30 1.15 -17.11
C GLN A 339 14.61 1.88 -16.86
N HIS A 340 15.59 1.66 -17.73
CA HIS A 340 16.87 2.38 -17.68
C HIS A 340 16.66 3.87 -17.94
N THR A 341 17.29 4.74 -17.14
CA THR A 341 17.09 6.20 -17.25
C THR A 341 17.77 6.81 -18.48
N GLY A 342 18.77 6.15 -19.03
CA GLY A 342 19.64 6.69 -20.08
C GLY A 342 20.68 7.69 -19.56
N LEU A 343 20.58 8.12 -18.30
CA LEU A 343 21.44 9.18 -17.73
C LEU A 343 22.75 8.59 -17.17
N ASN A 344 22.65 7.61 -16.30
CA ASN A 344 23.79 7.01 -15.62
C ASN A 344 23.81 5.49 -15.83
N ARG A 345 25.02 4.93 -15.77
CA ARG A 345 25.24 3.48 -15.85
C ARG A 345 24.52 2.77 -14.70
N GLY A 346 23.72 1.74 -15.03
CA GLY A 346 22.99 0.95 -14.06
C GLY A 346 21.89 1.69 -13.29
N GLN A 347 21.44 2.86 -13.81
CA GLN A 347 20.41 3.65 -13.16
C GLN A 347 19.05 3.44 -13.79
N TYR A 348 18.05 3.18 -12.96
CA TYR A 348 16.70 2.81 -13.36
C TYR A 348 15.64 3.63 -12.66
N ARG A 349 14.44 3.63 -13.25
CA ARG A 349 13.19 4.01 -12.61
C ARG A 349 12.30 2.80 -12.51
N ARG A 350 11.57 2.70 -11.43
CA ARG A 350 10.51 1.72 -11.29
C ARG A 350 9.34 2.07 -12.21
N LEU A 351 8.84 1.06 -12.93
CA LEU A 351 7.62 1.14 -13.76
C LEU A 351 6.44 0.41 -13.13
N GLY A 352 6.70 -0.58 -12.27
CA GLY A 352 5.64 -1.37 -11.68
C GLY A 352 6.11 -2.68 -11.08
N LYS A 353 5.13 -3.58 -10.87
CA LYS A 353 5.35 -4.93 -10.35
C LYS A 353 4.92 -5.97 -11.37
N ILE A 354 5.69 -7.04 -11.45
CA ILE A 354 5.35 -8.25 -12.21
C ILE A 354 5.37 -9.44 -11.26
N SER A 355 4.38 -10.32 -11.39
CA SER A 355 4.39 -11.62 -10.75
C SER A 355 3.69 -12.66 -11.60
N GLY A 356 4.21 -13.87 -11.59
CA GLY A 356 3.66 -14.94 -12.43
C GLY A 356 4.28 -16.30 -12.18
N ARG A 357 3.73 -17.31 -12.87
CA ARG A 357 4.29 -18.65 -12.88
C ARG A 357 5.22 -18.84 -14.07
N ILE A 358 6.30 -19.54 -13.84
CA ILE A 358 7.29 -19.91 -14.86
C ILE A 358 7.67 -21.36 -14.74
N GLN A 359 7.84 -22.01 -15.88
CA GLN A 359 8.53 -23.31 -15.92
C GLN A 359 10.03 -23.06 -15.95
N GLY A 360 10.78 -23.78 -15.12
CA GLY A 360 12.25 -23.65 -15.10
C GLY A 360 12.77 -22.39 -14.42
N VAL A 361 12.30 -22.07 -13.21
CA VAL A 361 12.80 -20.93 -12.40
C VAL A 361 14.33 -20.92 -12.32
N ASP A 362 14.97 -22.08 -12.15
CA ASP A 362 16.42 -22.14 -12.04
C ASP A 362 17.14 -21.78 -13.36
N ALA A 363 16.54 -22.11 -14.51
CA ALA A 363 17.06 -21.69 -15.82
C ALA A 363 16.94 -20.18 -16.02
N LEU A 364 15.80 -19.60 -15.63
CA LEU A 364 15.62 -18.15 -15.60
C LEU A 364 16.67 -17.48 -14.73
N LEU A 365 16.85 -17.93 -13.49
CA LEU A 365 17.81 -17.34 -12.56
C LEU A 365 19.24 -17.41 -13.07
N LYS A 366 19.64 -18.54 -13.69
CA LYS A 366 20.96 -18.68 -14.32
C LYS A 366 21.16 -17.67 -15.45
N ALA A 367 20.18 -17.50 -16.33
CA ALA A 367 20.26 -16.51 -17.40
C ALA A 367 20.25 -15.07 -16.86
N ALA A 368 19.45 -14.81 -15.84
CA ALA A 368 19.30 -13.47 -15.25
C ALA A 368 20.53 -12.98 -14.44
N ILE A 369 21.52 -13.83 -14.22
CA ILE A 369 22.81 -13.46 -13.60
C ILE A 369 23.98 -13.51 -14.58
N ASP A 370 23.77 -13.94 -15.83
CA ASP A 370 24.82 -14.07 -16.85
C ASP A 370 25.18 -12.71 -17.45
N PRO A 371 26.43 -12.21 -17.21
CA PRO A 371 26.82 -10.89 -17.73
C PRO A 371 26.92 -10.85 -19.26
N SER A 372 27.01 -11.99 -19.95
CA SER A 372 27.06 -12.02 -21.42
C SER A 372 25.72 -11.68 -22.07
N LEU A 373 24.60 -11.77 -21.33
CA LEU A 373 23.25 -11.49 -21.79
C LEU A 373 22.79 -10.05 -21.52
N LEU A 374 23.60 -9.25 -20.80
CA LEU A 374 23.22 -7.89 -20.43
C LEU A 374 24.34 -6.88 -20.81
N GLU A 375 23.99 -5.81 -21.50
CA GLU A 375 24.95 -4.78 -21.88
C GLU A 375 25.59 -4.12 -20.66
N ALA A 376 26.91 -3.88 -20.70
CA ALA A 376 27.67 -3.35 -19.56
C ALA A 376 27.19 -1.98 -19.03
N ARG A 377 26.47 -1.19 -19.84
CA ARG A 377 25.87 0.08 -19.39
C ARG A 377 24.66 -0.09 -18.48
N LEU A 378 24.06 -1.29 -18.47
CA LEU A 378 22.82 -1.58 -17.76
C LEU A 378 23.03 -1.97 -16.29
N TYR A 379 24.26 -2.07 -15.83
CA TYR A 379 24.58 -2.35 -14.43
C TYR A 379 25.85 -1.63 -14.01
N SER A 380 26.02 -1.36 -12.71
CA SER A 380 27.26 -0.79 -12.18
C SER A 380 28.32 -1.86 -12.00
N GLU A 381 27.95 -2.99 -11.46
CA GLU A 381 28.79 -4.14 -11.17
C GLU A 381 28.01 -5.43 -11.43
N ALA A 382 28.70 -6.51 -11.74
CA ALA A 382 28.15 -7.86 -11.92
C ALA A 382 28.83 -8.85 -10.99
N ASP A 383 28.02 -9.71 -10.37
CA ASP A 383 28.45 -10.83 -9.56
C ASP A 383 27.86 -12.11 -10.19
N PRO A 384 28.69 -13.08 -10.60
CA PRO A 384 28.21 -14.27 -11.32
C PRO A 384 27.30 -15.19 -10.52
N GLU A 385 27.22 -15.03 -9.22
CA GLU A 385 26.34 -15.83 -8.35
C GLU A 385 25.11 -15.06 -7.86
N LYS A 386 25.19 -13.73 -7.76
CA LYS A 386 24.17 -12.86 -7.13
C LYS A 386 23.50 -11.90 -8.09
N GLY A 387 24.00 -11.81 -9.34
CA GLY A 387 23.45 -10.92 -10.37
C GLY A 387 24.07 -9.54 -10.36
N PHE A 388 23.29 -8.55 -10.74
CA PHE A 388 23.76 -7.22 -11.10
C PHE A 388 23.44 -6.19 -10.02
N ILE A 389 24.36 -5.24 -9.85
CA ILE A 389 24.13 -4.09 -8.98
C ILE A 389 23.56 -2.95 -9.83
N VAL A 390 22.40 -2.47 -9.42
CA VAL A 390 21.68 -1.36 -10.04
C VAL A 390 21.17 -0.37 -8.99
N GLU A 391 20.91 0.85 -9.45
CA GLU A 391 20.33 1.93 -8.67
C GLU A 391 18.92 2.25 -9.16
N ILE A 392 17.95 2.34 -8.26
CA ILE A 392 16.58 2.77 -8.58
C ILE A 392 16.35 4.14 -7.95
N ILE A 393 15.96 5.14 -8.76
CA ILE A 393 15.71 6.52 -8.35
C ILE A 393 14.24 6.90 -8.41
#